data_a6cf687b98ef93d0c24b55b5fb7968e1
#
_entry.id   a6cf687b98ef93d0c24b55b5fb7968e1
#
_cell.length_a   1.000
_cell.length_b   1.000
_cell.length_c   1.000
_cell.angle_alpha   90.00
_cell.angle_beta   90.00
_cell.angle_gamma   90.00
#
_symmetry.space_group_name_H-M   'P 1'
#
loop_
_entity.id
_entity.type
_entity.pdbx_description
1 polymer ?
#
loop_
_entity_poly.entity_id
_entity_poly.type
_entity_poly.pdbx_seq_one_letter_code
_entity_poly.pdbx_strand_id
1 'polypeptide(L)'
;MRELGTERFPVKEYIEGLYEKSEKSEKGGGKDSELKLKAREFSRELSKEQISLSPVEARLMATLIAAHGAKKFVEIGTLTGYSALWILEALGESGHLWTFEKDEAHAGKAREVFSGIKNVTLVEGDAEATLPTISGHGPFDGIFIDGNKGAYGRYLEWAEKNLRKGGVIIADNVFLGGSVHTGQSEGWSKSVIETMRSVNKRLADRSKYFGAIVPTAEGLFVAVKLF
;
A
#
# COMPACT_ATOMS: atom_id res chain seq x y z
N MET A 1 24.84 -8.83 12.93
CA MET A 1 23.59 -9.02 12.12
C MET A 1 23.78 -10.32 11.37
N ARG A 2 22.92 -11.32 11.60
CA ARG A 2 22.93 -12.51 10.74
C ARG A 2 22.39 -12.05 9.38
N GLU A 3 23.22 -12.13 8.34
CA GLU A 3 22.76 -12.01 6.97
C GLU A 3 21.65 -13.07 6.78
N LEU A 4 20.45 -12.65 6.52
CA LEU A 4 19.40 -13.51 5.99
C LEU A 4 19.81 -13.79 4.53
N GLY A 5 20.77 -14.72 4.38
CA GLY A 5 21.24 -15.15 3.08
C GLY A 5 20.11 -15.82 2.33
N THR A 6 19.56 -15.10 1.38
CA THR A 6 18.48 -15.53 0.49
C THR A 6 18.85 -16.73 -0.38
N GLU A 7 20.13 -17.11 -0.45
CA GLU A 7 20.63 -18.20 -1.27
C GLU A 7 20.62 -19.59 -0.59
N ARG A 8 20.52 -19.67 0.76
CA ARG A 8 20.58 -20.95 1.49
C ARG A 8 19.24 -21.56 1.88
N PHE A 9 18.18 -20.77 1.86
CA PHE A 9 16.84 -21.24 2.16
C PHE A 9 15.88 -20.55 1.21
N PRO A 10 15.09 -21.26 0.42
CA PRO A 10 14.04 -20.70 -0.42
C PRO A 10 12.86 -20.21 0.45
N VAL A 11 13.15 -19.20 1.30
CA VAL A 11 12.18 -18.64 2.25
C VAL A 11 10.99 -18.07 1.50
N LYS A 12 11.24 -17.47 0.34
CA LYS A 12 10.19 -16.89 -0.50
C LYS A 12 9.23 -17.97 -0.98
N GLU A 13 9.76 -19.05 -1.57
CA GLU A 13 8.95 -20.16 -2.08
C GLU A 13 8.21 -20.89 -0.95
N TYR A 14 8.82 -20.99 0.22
CA TYR A 14 8.16 -21.56 1.40
C TYR A 14 6.96 -20.72 1.83
N ILE A 15 7.16 -19.41 1.96
CA ILE A 15 6.09 -18.48 2.39
C ILE A 15 4.98 -18.43 1.34
N GLU A 16 5.33 -18.29 0.06
CA GLU A 16 4.37 -18.29 -1.04
C GLU A 16 3.58 -19.60 -1.07
N GLY A 17 4.26 -20.74 -0.92
CA GLY A 17 3.61 -22.07 -0.87
C GLY A 17 2.66 -22.27 0.31
N LEU A 18 2.90 -21.63 1.46
CA LEU A 18 1.96 -21.63 2.60
C LEU A 18 0.66 -20.92 2.23
N TYR A 19 0.76 -19.78 1.57
CA TYR A 19 -0.39 -18.95 1.26
C TYR A 19 -1.13 -19.40 0.00
N GLU A 20 -0.43 -19.86 -1.05
CA GLU A 20 -1.08 -20.44 -2.23
C GLU A 20 -1.93 -21.68 -1.90
N LYS A 21 -1.44 -22.53 -1.00
CA LYS A 21 -2.22 -23.69 -0.54
C LYS A 21 -3.46 -23.27 0.24
N SER A 22 -3.34 -22.23 1.06
CA SER A 22 -4.44 -21.66 1.81
C SER A 22 -5.51 -21.06 0.86
N GLU A 23 -5.10 -20.32 -0.14
CA GLU A 23 -6.02 -19.71 -1.12
C GLU A 23 -6.70 -20.75 -2.04
N LYS A 24 -6.00 -21.87 -2.37
CA LYS A 24 -6.54 -22.96 -3.18
C LYS A 24 -7.34 -23.99 -2.37
N SER A 25 -7.05 -24.15 -1.07
CA SER A 25 -7.70 -25.16 -0.21
C SER A 25 -9.00 -24.68 0.44
N GLU A 26 -9.28 -23.40 0.38
CA GLU A 26 -10.58 -22.88 0.76
C GLU A 26 -11.65 -23.39 -0.25
N LYS A 27 -12.16 -24.61 0.01
CA LYS A 27 -13.50 -25.04 -0.43
C LYS A 27 -14.53 -24.07 0.20
N GLY A 28 -14.48 -22.84 -0.22
CA GLY A 28 -15.15 -21.70 0.37
C GLY A 28 -14.28 -20.44 0.24
N GLY A 29 -13.38 -20.38 -0.73
CA GLY A 29 -12.77 -19.15 -1.19
C GLY A 29 -13.91 -18.21 -1.50
N GLY A 30 -14.29 -17.39 -0.50
CA GLY A 30 -15.44 -16.53 -0.60
C GLY A 30 -15.24 -15.54 -1.74
N LYS A 31 -16.27 -14.79 -2.07
CA LYS A 31 -16.28 -13.73 -3.09
C LYS A 31 -15.02 -12.85 -3.07
N ASP A 32 -14.41 -12.67 -1.90
CA ASP A 32 -13.19 -11.83 -1.71
C ASP A 32 -11.94 -12.45 -2.35
N SER A 33 -11.76 -13.79 -2.28
CA SER A 33 -10.65 -14.48 -2.96
C SER A 33 -10.80 -14.41 -4.48
N GLU A 34 -12.01 -14.56 -5.00
CA GLU A 34 -12.29 -14.43 -6.44
C GLU A 34 -12.01 -13.02 -6.95
N LEU A 35 -12.40 -11.98 -6.18
CA LEU A 35 -12.14 -10.59 -6.54
C LEU A 35 -10.65 -10.26 -6.53
N LYS A 36 -9.87 -10.79 -5.58
CA LYS A 36 -8.41 -10.61 -5.55
C LYS A 36 -7.74 -11.26 -6.77
N LEU A 37 -8.19 -12.46 -7.15
CA LEU A 37 -7.71 -13.13 -8.37
C LEU A 37 -8.06 -12.32 -9.62
N LYS A 38 -9.29 -11.82 -9.72
CA LYS A 38 -9.74 -10.94 -10.82
C LYS A 38 -8.91 -9.66 -10.89
N ALA A 39 -8.63 -9.00 -9.78
CA ALA A 39 -7.78 -7.81 -9.75
C ALA A 39 -6.36 -8.10 -10.27
N ARG A 40 -5.76 -9.23 -9.90
CA ARG A 40 -4.45 -9.65 -10.43
C ARG A 40 -4.49 -10.00 -11.92
N GLU A 41 -5.56 -10.63 -12.39
CA GLU A 41 -5.75 -10.90 -13.82
C GLU A 41 -5.82 -9.60 -14.62
N PHE A 42 -6.57 -8.61 -14.14
CA PHE A 42 -6.62 -7.28 -14.75
C PHE A 42 -5.25 -6.58 -14.76
N SER A 43 -4.45 -6.73 -13.71
CA SER A 43 -3.07 -6.22 -13.69
C SER A 43 -2.21 -6.86 -14.78
N ARG A 44 -2.38 -8.17 -15.06
CA ARG A 44 -1.69 -8.86 -16.16
C ARG A 44 -2.18 -8.38 -17.53
N GLU A 45 -3.48 -8.24 -17.72
CA GLU A 45 -4.06 -7.70 -18.95
C GLU A 45 -3.49 -6.31 -19.30
N LEU A 46 -3.28 -5.48 -18.28
CA LEU A 46 -2.70 -4.14 -18.41
C LEU A 46 -1.17 -4.14 -18.46
N SER A 47 -0.51 -5.31 -18.40
CA SER A 47 0.96 -5.45 -18.32
C SER A 47 1.55 -4.67 -17.11
N LYS A 48 0.85 -4.71 -15.98
CA LYS A 48 1.18 -4.01 -14.73
C LYS A 48 1.41 -4.95 -13.54
N GLU A 49 1.53 -6.25 -13.76
CA GLU A 49 1.71 -7.23 -12.68
C GLU A 49 2.95 -6.93 -11.83
N GLN A 50 4.03 -6.45 -12.43
CA GLN A 50 5.29 -6.13 -11.77
C GLN A 50 5.23 -4.94 -10.81
N ILE A 51 4.21 -4.09 -10.92
CA ILE A 51 4.00 -2.95 -10.01
C ILE A 51 2.87 -3.19 -9.00
N SER A 52 2.24 -4.36 -9.06
CA SER A 52 1.25 -4.77 -8.08
C SER A 52 1.95 -5.34 -6.83
N LEU A 53 1.41 -5.04 -5.68
CA LEU A 53 1.90 -5.57 -4.40
C LEU A 53 2.01 -7.10 -4.44
N SER A 54 3.08 -7.66 -3.90
CA SER A 54 3.17 -9.12 -3.78
C SER A 54 2.14 -9.65 -2.77
N PRO A 55 1.70 -10.92 -2.88
CA PRO A 55 0.75 -11.50 -1.92
C PRO A 55 1.24 -11.45 -0.47
N VAL A 56 2.55 -11.61 -0.26
CA VAL A 56 3.16 -11.56 1.08
C VAL A 56 3.12 -10.15 1.66
N GLU A 57 3.46 -9.14 0.86
CA GLU A 57 3.41 -7.74 1.28
C GLU A 57 1.97 -7.27 1.52
N ALA A 58 1.04 -7.68 0.67
CA ALA A 58 -0.38 -7.37 0.83
C ALA A 58 -0.94 -7.96 2.14
N ARG A 59 -0.59 -9.21 2.47
CA ARG A 59 -0.97 -9.84 3.76
C ARG A 59 -0.31 -9.15 4.95
N LEU A 60 0.97 -8.79 4.85
CA LEU A 60 1.66 -8.05 5.91
C LEU A 60 0.96 -6.71 6.17
N MET A 61 0.68 -5.95 5.11
CA MET A 61 -0.05 -4.68 5.20
C MET A 61 -1.43 -4.88 5.84
N ALA A 62 -2.22 -5.83 5.36
CA ALA A 62 -3.54 -6.13 5.90
C ALA A 62 -3.46 -6.54 7.40
N THR A 63 -2.48 -7.37 7.77
CA THR A 63 -2.26 -7.77 9.17
C THR A 63 -1.95 -6.56 10.06
N LEU A 64 -1.12 -5.63 9.59
CA LEU A 64 -0.81 -4.40 10.33
C LEU A 64 -2.03 -3.49 10.50
N ILE A 65 -2.84 -3.35 9.44
CA ILE A 65 -4.08 -2.57 9.48
C ILE A 65 -5.10 -3.20 10.44
N ALA A 66 -5.27 -4.51 10.37
CA ALA A 66 -6.17 -5.24 11.28
C ALA A 66 -5.71 -5.14 12.75
N ALA A 67 -4.41 -5.34 13.01
CA ALA A 67 -3.83 -5.19 14.35
C ALA A 67 -3.97 -3.77 14.91
N HIS A 68 -3.93 -2.75 14.04
CA HIS A 68 -4.16 -1.35 14.41
C HIS A 68 -5.64 -1.05 14.73
N GLY A 69 -6.56 -1.87 14.23
CA GLY A 69 -8.00 -1.67 14.41
C GLY A 69 -8.55 -0.49 13.60
N ALA A 70 -7.92 -0.18 12.46
CA ALA A 70 -8.33 0.93 11.61
C ALA A 70 -9.75 0.74 11.06
N LYS A 71 -10.49 1.86 10.86
CA LYS A 71 -11.83 1.89 10.28
C LYS A 71 -11.96 2.87 9.12
N LYS A 72 -11.25 3.99 9.16
CA LYS A 72 -11.20 4.98 8.08
C LYS A 72 -9.80 4.97 7.48
N PHE A 73 -9.68 4.46 6.28
CA PHE A 73 -8.37 4.26 5.66
C PHE A 73 -8.29 4.91 4.27
N VAL A 74 -7.12 5.39 3.93
CA VAL A 74 -6.84 6.02 2.63
C VAL A 74 -5.78 5.19 1.90
N GLU A 75 -5.93 5.02 0.60
CA GLU A 75 -4.94 4.40 -0.28
C GLU A 75 -4.64 5.33 -1.44
N ILE A 76 -3.36 5.52 -1.76
CA ILE A 76 -2.92 6.25 -2.94
C ILE A 76 -2.22 5.28 -3.89
N GLY A 77 -2.85 5.03 -5.04
CA GLY A 77 -2.44 4.02 -6.02
C GLY A 77 -3.33 2.77 -5.94
N THR A 78 -4.48 2.82 -6.60
CA THR A 78 -5.45 1.71 -6.64
C THR A 78 -5.04 0.62 -7.62
N LEU A 79 -4.46 1.02 -8.77
CA LEU A 79 -4.24 0.15 -9.91
C LEU A 79 -5.55 -0.58 -10.28
N THR A 80 -5.59 -1.89 -10.13
CA THR A 80 -6.77 -2.72 -10.39
C THR A 80 -7.54 -3.12 -9.12
N GLY A 81 -7.12 -2.61 -7.94
CA GLY A 81 -7.81 -2.82 -6.67
C GLY A 81 -7.31 -3.98 -5.83
N TYR A 82 -6.17 -4.60 -6.16
CA TYR A 82 -5.68 -5.77 -5.41
C TYR A 82 -5.32 -5.43 -3.96
N SER A 83 -4.49 -4.40 -3.72
CA SER A 83 -4.16 -3.90 -2.38
C SER A 83 -5.39 -3.38 -1.64
N ALA A 84 -6.29 -2.67 -2.35
CA ALA A 84 -7.55 -2.19 -1.80
C ALA A 84 -8.42 -3.30 -1.20
N LEU A 85 -8.51 -4.46 -1.86
CA LEU A 85 -9.27 -5.61 -1.35
C LEU A 85 -8.67 -6.17 -0.05
N TRP A 86 -7.35 -6.20 0.08
CA TRP A 86 -6.67 -6.59 1.32
C TRP A 86 -6.89 -5.58 2.45
N ILE A 87 -6.89 -4.30 2.12
CA ILE A 87 -7.22 -3.24 3.08
C ILE A 87 -8.67 -3.37 3.54
N LEU A 88 -9.61 -3.57 2.63
CA LEU A 88 -11.04 -3.75 2.94
C LEU A 88 -11.29 -4.95 3.87
N GLU A 89 -10.63 -6.08 3.61
CA GLU A 89 -10.70 -7.26 4.47
C GLU A 89 -10.21 -6.92 5.89
N ALA A 90 -9.10 -6.22 6.01
CA ALA A 90 -8.53 -5.81 7.30
C ALA A 90 -9.42 -4.80 8.06
N LEU A 91 -10.10 -3.91 7.34
CA LEU A 91 -11.03 -2.92 7.92
C LEU A 91 -12.33 -3.57 8.41
N GLY A 92 -12.73 -4.67 7.77
CA GLY A 92 -14.02 -5.33 7.99
C GLY A 92 -15.23 -4.51 7.52
N GLU A 93 -16.42 -5.04 7.72
CA GLU A 93 -17.66 -4.44 7.21
C GLU A 93 -17.96 -3.03 7.73
N SER A 94 -17.51 -2.70 8.94
CA SER A 94 -17.72 -1.38 9.55
C SER A 94 -16.68 -0.34 9.15
N GLY A 95 -15.63 -0.73 8.43
CA GLY A 95 -14.60 0.18 7.95
C GLY A 95 -14.94 0.77 6.59
N HIS A 96 -14.23 1.81 6.19
CA HIS A 96 -14.38 2.44 4.88
C HIS A 96 -13.02 2.81 4.29
N LEU A 97 -12.82 2.50 3.01
CA LEU A 97 -11.62 2.81 2.24
C LEU A 97 -11.90 3.91 1.21
N TRP A 98 -11.07 4.95 1.20
CA TRP A 98 -10.95 5.89 0.08
C TRP A 98 -9.67 5.56 -0.68
N THR A 99 -9.80 5.19 -1.97
CA THR A 99 -8.65 4.79 -2.80
C THR A 99 -8.58 5.67 -4.05
N PHE A 100 -7.36 6.03 -4.45
CA PHE A 100 -7.09 7.05 -5.46
C PHE A 100 -6.37 6.46 -6.66
N GLU A 101 -6.91 6.68 -7.87
CA GLU A 101 -6.30 6.25 -9.13
C GLU A 101 -6.39 7.34 -10.19
N LYS A 102 -5.26 7.65 -10.81
CA LYS A 102 -5.20 8.70 -11.83
C LYS A 102 -5.36 8.21 -13.25
N ASP A 103 -5.03 6.94 -13.50
CA ASP A 103 -5.12 6.33 -14.81
C ASP A 103 -6.55 5.80 -15.04
N GLU A 104 -7.19 6.27 -16.11
CA GLU A 104 -8.58 5.92 -16.43
C GLU A 104 -8.78 4.42 -16.70
N ALA A 105 -7.80 3.78 -17.37
CA ALA A 105 -7.88 2.35 -17.67
C ALA A 105 -7.75 1.51 -16.39
N HIS A 106 -6.84 1.90 -15.48
CA HIS A 106 -6.71 1.27 -14.18
C HIS A 106 -7.97 1.46 -13.33
N ALA A 107 -8.46 2.70 -13.24
CA ALA A 107 -9.68 3.02 -12.51
C ALA A 107 -10.91 2.28 -13.04
N GLY A 108 -11.01 2.11 -14.36
CA GLY A 108 -12.05 1.31 -15.01
C GLY A 108 -12.07 -0.14 -14.52
N LYS A 109 -10.90 -0.78 -14.44
CA LYS A 109 -10.75 -2.15 -13.93
C LYS A 109 -11.04 -2.24 -12.43
N ALA A 110 -10.55 -1.28 -11.65
CA ALA A 110 -10.84 -1.21 -10.22
C ALA A 110 -12.35 -1.04 -9.95
N ARG A 111 -13.05 -0.22 -10.73
CA ARG A 111 -14.50 -0.03 -10.64
C ARG A 111 -15.27 -1.33 -10.89
N GLU A 112 -14.82 -2.16 -11.84
CA GLU A 112 -15.39 -3.48 -12.06
C GLU A 112 -15.18 -4.42 -10.86
N VAL A 113 -13.98 -4.39 -10.26
CA VAL A 113 -13.62 -5.19 -9.07
C VAL A 113 -14.46 -4.77 -7.86
N PHE A 114 -14.67 -3.46 -7.67
CA PHE A 114 -15.41 -2.92 -6.53
C PHE A 114 -16.94 -2.99 -6.70
N SER A 115 -17.43 -3.52 -7.83
CA SER A 115 -18.86 -3.62 -8.08
C SER A 115 -19.57 -4.40 -6.98
N GLY A 116 -20.51 -3.73 -6.29
CA GLY A 116 -21.27 -4.29 -5.16
C GLY A 116 -20.57 -4.24 -3.80
N ILE A 117 -19.36 -3.69 -3.71
CA ILE A 117 -18.70 -3.38 -2.43
C ILE A 117 -19.15 -1.98 -1.98
N LYS A 118 -19.73 -1.88 -0.78
CA LYS A 118 -20.36 -0.64 -0.31
C LYS A 118 -19.44 0.28 0.49
N ASN A 119 -18.37 -0.28 1.04
CA ASN A 119 -17.47 0.42 1.95
C ASN A 119 -16.14 0.82 1.29
N VAL A 120 -16.18 1.07 -0.01
CA VAL A 120 -15.07 1.63 -0.79
C VAL A 120 -15.53 2.83 -1.59
N THR A 121 -14.70 3.86 -1.66
CA THR A 121 -14.85 5.01 -2.54
C THR A 121 -13.63 5.11 -3.43
N LEU A 122 -13.79 4.85 -4.72
CA LEU A 122 -12.76 5.10 -5.73
C LEU A 122 -12.82 6.57 -6.14
N VAL A 123 -11.72 7.28 -5.96
CA VAL A 123 -11.54 8.67 -6.36
C VAL A 123 -10.62 8.71 -7.58
N GLU A 124 -11.18 9.07 -8.71
CA GLU A 124 -10.44 9.12 -9.98
C GLU A 124 -9.77 10.49 -10.15
N GLY A 125 -8.53 10.48 -10.58
CA GLY A 125 -7.70 11.67 -10.80
C GLY A 125 -6.40 11.67 -10.02
N ASP A 126 -5.61 12.72 -10.24
CA ASP A 126 -4.34 12.87 -9.52
C ASP A 126 -4.59 13.07 -8.03
N ALA A 127 -3.99 12.21 -7.20
CA ALA A 127 -4.17 12.23 -5.75
C ALA A 127 -3.75 13.58 -5.12
N GLU A 128 -2.78 14.29 -5.67
CA GLU A 128 -2.40 15.61 -5.16
C GLU A 128 -3.54 16.63 -5.28
N ALA A 129 -4.31 16.54 -6.34
CA ALA A 129 -5.46 17.42 -6.59
C ALA A 129 -6.74 16.95 -5.86
N THR A 130 -6.89 15.64 -5.69
CA THR A 130 -8.17 15.04 -5.22
C THR A 130 -8.19 14.69 -3.74
N LEU A 131 -7.04 14.45 -3.07
CA LEU A 131 -6.97 14.22 -1.62
C LEU A 131 -7.70 15.28 -0.76
N PRO A 132 -7.64 16.59 -1.08
CA PRO A 132 -8.39 17.60 -0.31
C PRO A 132 -9.91 17.37 -0.29
N THR A 133 -10.47 16.72 -1.30
CA THR A 133 -11.93 16.48 -1.40
C THR A 133 -12.46 15.57 -0.31
N ILE A 134 -11.63 14.69 0.24
CA ILE A 134 -12.02 13.77 1.30
C ILE A 134 -11.63 14.24 2.70
N SER A 135 -10.94 15.36 2.85
CA SER A 135 -10.47 15.84 4.17
C SER A 135 -11.58 15.98 5.20
N GLY A 136 -12.81 16.31 4.78
CA GLY A 136 -13.99 16.40 5.65
C GLY A 136 -14.46 15.06 6.24
N HIS A 137 -14.00 13.92 5.71
CA HIS A 137 -14.31 12.58 6.26
C HIS A 137 -13.36 12.16 7.39
N GLY A 138 -12.26 12.91 7.58
CA GLY A 138 -11.30 12.66 8.64
C GLY A 138 -11.84 12.92 10.07
N PRO A 139 -11.01 12.71 11.10
CA PRO A 139 -9.67 12.19 10.96
C PRO A 139 -9.66 10.71 10.55
N PHE A 140 -8.64 10.34 9.76
CA PHE A 140 -8.44 8.96 9.29
C PHE A 140 -7.57 8.17 10.26
N ASP A 141 -7.72 6.83 10.24
CA ASP A 141 -6.93 5.91 11.06
C ASP A 141 -5.59 5.55 10.42
N GLY A 142 -5.52 5.62 9.09
CA GLY A 142 -4.27 5.35 8.40
C GLY A 142 -4.32 5.63 6.91
N ILE A 143 -3.13 5.50 6.31
CA ILE A 143 -2.92 5.70 4.87
C ILE A 143 -1.89 4.69 4.35
N PHE A 144 -2.16 4.14 3.17
CA PHE A 144 -1.19 3.41 2.36
C PHE A 144 -0.80 4.27 1.16
N ILE A 145 0.51 4.48 0.97
CA ILE A 145 1.07 5.35 -0.07
C ILE A 145 1.85 4.48 -1.05
N ASP A 146 1.29 4.27 -2.23
CA ASP A 146 1.91 3.56 -3.36
C ASP A 146 1.62 4.26 -4.70
N GLY A 147 1.66 5.57 -4.70
CA GLY A 147 1.41 6.39 -5.89
C GLY A 147 2.68 6.92 -6.55
N ASN A 148 2.57 8.13 -7.11
CA ASN A 148 3.67 8.86 -7.73
C ASN A 148 4.80 9.14 -6.73
N LYS A 149 5.97 8.51 -6.93
CA LYS A 149 7.11 8.58 -6.00
C LYS A 149 7.65 10.01 -5.81
N GLY A 150 7.54 10.87 -6.83
CA GLY A 150 7.90 12.29 -6.72
C GLY A 150 6.94 13.13 -5.84
N ALA A 151 5.77 12.58 -5.52
CA ALA A 151 4.74 13.26 -4.72
C ALA A 151 4.68 12.78 -3.25
N TYR A 152 5.48 11.79 -2.86
CA TYR A 152 5.42 11.18 -1.51
C TYR A 152 5.53 12.19 -0.37
N GLY A 153 6.36 13.22 -0.52
CA GLY A 153 6.47 14.30 0.47
C GLY A 153 5.14 15.02 0.69
N ARG A 154 4.40 15.30 -0.40
CA ARG A 154 3.09 15.99 -0.34
C ARG A 154 1.98 15.08 0.17
N TYR A 155 2.02 13.79 -0.17
CA TYR A 155 1.11 12.80 0.40
C TYR A 155 1.30 12.68 1.93
N LEU A 156 2.56 12.67 2.37
CA LEU A 156 2.88 12.66 3.80
C LEU A 156 2.40 13.93 4.51
N GLU A 157 2.55 15.10 3.89
CA GLU A 157 2.05 16.37 4.43
C GLU A 157 0.52 16.37 4.59
N TRP A 158 -0.19 15.81 3.61
CA TRP A 158 -1.63 15.64 3.72
C TRP A 158 -1.99 14.66 4.86
N ALA A 159 -1.29 13.52 4.94
CA ALA A 159 -1.48 12.52 5.98
C ALA A 159 -1.26 13.10 7.39
N GLU A 160 -0.22 13.90 7.59
CA GLU A 160 0.06 14.56 8.87
C GLU A 160 -1.10 15.46 9.35
N LYS A 161 -1.80 16.09 8.43
CA LYS A 161 -2.93 16.99 8.74
C LYS A 161 -4.24 16.23 8.96
N ASN A 162 -4.42 15.10 8.30
CA ASN A 162 -5.72 14.42 8.21
C ASN A 162 -5.80 13.10 8.98
N LEU A 163 -4.66 12.52 9.38
CA LEU A 163 -4.66 11.35 10.27
C LEU A 163 -4.79 11.78 11.73
N ARG A 164 -5.52 10.98 12.51
CA ARG A 164 -5.52 11.15 13.96
C ARG A 164 -4.14 10.87 14.58
N LYS A 165 -3.93 11.32 15.80
CA LYS A 165 -2.85 10.81 16.63
C LYS A 165 -2.98 9.30 16.80
N GLY A 166 -1.88 8.57 16.70
CA GLY A 166 -1.87 7.11 16.68
C GLY A 166 -2.24 6.52 15.30
N GLY A 167 -2.54 7.34 14.29
CA GLY A 167 -2.81 6.85 12.94
C GLY A 167 -1.58 6.24 12.27
N VAL A 168 -1.80 5.22 11.44
CA VAL A 168 -0.72 4.46 10.78
C VAL A 168 -0.46 4.97 9.38
N ILE A 169 0.81 5.12 9.03
CA ILE A 169 1.30 5.43 7.67
C ILE A 169 2.07 4.22 7.19
N ILE A 170 1.70 3.71 6.03
CA ILE A 170 2.41 2.64 5.33
C ILE A 170 2.82 3.20 3.97
N ALA A 171 4.12 3.16 3.65
CA ALA A 171 4.65 3.66 2.39
C ALA A 171 5.46 2.57 1.70
N ASP A 172 5.09 2.26 0.47
CA ASP A 172 5.77 1.23 -0.34
C ASP A 172 6.91 1.82 -1.18
N ASN A 173 7.77 0.93 -1.68
CA ASN A 173 8.92 1.22 -2.55
C ASN A 173 9.91 2.24 -1.96
N VAL A 174 10.09 2.25 -0.64
CA VAL A 174 10.95 3.24 0.02
C VAL A 174 12.45 3.07 -0.27
N PHE A 175 12.84 2.00 -0.97
CA PHE A 175 14.20 1.76 -1.45
C PHE A 175 14.41 2.16 -2.92
N LEU A 176 13.36 2.27 -3.74
CA LEU A 176 13.41 2.57 -5.18
C LEU A 176 14.42 1.67 -5.92
N GLY A 177 14.27 0.35 -5.80
CA GLY A 177 15.19 -0.61 -6.40
C GLY A 177 16.65 -0.49 -5.90
N GLY A 178 16.87 0.06 -4.70
CA GLY A 178 18.20 0.31 -4.16
C GLY A 178 18.75 1.72 -4.38
N SER A 179 18.14 2.54 -5.24
CA SER A 179 18.62 3.88 -5.57
C SER A 179 18.74 4.80 -4.36
N VAL A 180 17.88 4.61 -3.36
CA VAL A 180 17.86 5.46 -2.14
C VAL A 180 19.13 5.31 -1.30
N HIS A 181 19.64 4.08 -1.13
CA HIS A 181 20.80 3.82 -0.27
C HIS A 181 22.12 3.76 -1.04
N THR A 182 22.12 3.31 -2.30
CA THR A 182 23.33 3.26 -3.13
C THR A 182 23.68 4.63 -3.73
N GLY A 183 22.68 5.48 -3.97
CA GLY A 183 22.82 6.73 -4.71
C GLY A 183 22.97 6.53 -6.23
N GLN A 184 22.96 5.29 -6.70
CA GLN A 184 22.97 4.98 -8.12
C GLN A 184 21.54 5.03 -8.65
N SER A 185 21.35 5.70 -9.79
CA SER A 185 20.03 5.83 -10.40
C SER A 185 19.71 4.58 -11.21
N GLU A 186 18.79 3.78 -10.73
CA GLU A 186 18.23 2.64 -11.46
C GLU A 186 16.87 3.04 -12.08
N GLY A 187 16.92 3.98 -13.05
CA GLY A 187 15.72 4.46 -13.73
C GLY A 187 14.98 5.61 -13.02
N TRP A 188 15.40 6.02 -11.83
CA TRP A 188 14.79 7.13 -11.09
C TRP A 188 15.55 8.44 -11.25
N SER A 189 14.83 9.57 -11.36
CA SER A 189 15.46 10.88 -11.37
C SER A 189 16.08 11.21 -9.99
N LYS A 190 17.11 12.06 -9.97
CA LYS A 190 17.74 12.52 -8.71
C LYS A 190 16.72 13.16 -7.77
N SER A 191 15.76 13.94 -8.31
CA SER A 191 14.72 14.58 -7.49
C SER A 191 13.78 13.57 -6.81
N VAL A 192 13.43 12.48 -7.48
CA VAL A 192 12.63 11.40 -6.89
C VAL A 192 13.39 10.68 -5.79
N ILE A 193 14.68 10.38 -6.01
CA ILE A 193 15.53 9.76 -5.00
C ILE A 193 15.63 10.65 -3.74
N GLU A 194 15.87 11.95 -3.92
CA GLU A 194 15.95 12.90 -2.80
C GLU A 194 14.61 13.08 -2.08
N THR A 195 13.48 13.07 -2.83
CA THR A 195 12.15 13.07 -2.22
C THR A 195 11.98 11.84 -1.31
N MET A 196 12.32 10.65 -1.79
CA MET A 196 12.20 9.43 -1.00
C MET A 196 13.13 9.42 0.22
N ARG A 197 14.37 9.87 0.07
CA ARG A 197 15.31 10.06 1.20
C ARG A 197 14.74 10.99 2.26
N SER A 198 14.15 12.11 1.84
CA SER A 198 13.52 13.07 2.74
C SER A 198 12.33 12.46 3.47
N VAL A 199 11.48 11.70 2.77
CA VAL A 199 10.33 11.00 3.36
C VAL A 199 10.80 9.96 4.37
N ASN A 200 11.78 9.11 4.02
CA ASN A 200 12.32 8.11 4.92
C ASN A 200 12.92 8.75 6.19
N LYS A 201 13.69 9.84 6.04
CA LYS A 201 14.23 10.59 7.17
C LYS A 201 13.13 11.18 8.05
N ARG A 202 12.06 11.72 7.44
CA ARG A 202 10.94 12.32 8.16
C ARG A 202 10.16 11.26 8.95
N LEU A 203 9.85 10.12 8.37
CA LEU A 203 9.16 9.01 9.04
C LEU A 203 10.03 8.31 10.11
N ALA A 204 11.36 8.41 10.00
CA ALA A 204 12.30 7.91 11.01
C ALA A 204 12.49 8.86 12.21
N ASP A 205 11.93 10.08 12.18
CA ASP A 205 12.01 11.03 13.28
C ASP A 205 11.17 10.58 14.47
N ARG A 206 11.83 10.04 15.49
CA ARG A 206 11.20 9.49 16.69
C ARG A 206 10.47 10.51 17.56
N SER A 207 10.66 11.80 17.33
CA SER A 207 9.89 12.84 18.00
C SER A 207 8.47 12.97 17.44
N LYS A 208 8.25 12.48 16.20
CA LYS A 208 6.99 12.58 15.47
C LYS A 208 6.36 11.23 15.16
N TYR A 209 7.16 10.19 15.01
CA TYR A 209 6.70 8.87 14.58
C TYR A 209 7.35 7.74 15.37
N PHE A 210 6.59 6.68 15.55
CA PHE A 210 7.12 5.39 15.94
C PHE A 210 7.05 4.46 14.74
N GLY A 211 8.18 4.22 14.09
CA GLY A 211 8.18 3.51 12.82
C GLY A 211 9.45 2.71 12.56
N ALA A 212 9.35 1.84 11.56
CA ALA A 212 10.44 1.01 11.05
C ALA A 212 10.26 0.75 9.55
N ILE A 213 11.36 0.47 8.87
CA ILE A 213 11.33 -0.10 7.53
C ILE A 213 11.34 -1.62 7.65
N VAL A 214 10.34 -2.27 7.07
CA VAL A 214 10.34 -3.71 6.86
C VAL A 214 11.12 -3.97 5.57
N PRO A 215 12.19 -4.77 5.61
CA PRO A 215 13.05 -5.00 4.44
C PRO A 215 12.42 -6.02 3.48
N THR A 216 11.30 -5.63 2.87
CA THR A 216 10.75 -6.32 1.69
C THR A 216 11.62 -6.00 0.47
N ALA A 217 11.32 -6.56 -0.71
CA ALA A 217 12.12 -6.33 -1.91
C ALA A 217 12.30 -4.83 -2.24
N GLU A 218 11.21 -4.05 -2.13
CA GLU A 218 11.19 -2.60 -2.42
C GLU A 218 11.20 -1.73 -1.16
N GLY A 219 11.10 -2.35 0.03
CA GLY A 219 11.04 -1.69 1.32
C GLY A 219 9.66 -1.12 1.64
N LEU A 220 9.08 -1.57 2.76
CA LEU A 220 7.81 -1.07 3.28
C LEU A 220 8.07 -0.27 4.56
N PHE A 221 7.85 1.05 4.54
CA PHE A 221 7.93 1.86 5.75
C PHE A 221 6.58 1.81 6.48
N VAL A 222 6.61 1.46 7.75
CA VAL A 222 5.44 1.47 8.62
C VAL A 222 5.72 2.43 9.78
N ALA A 223 4.85 3.40 9.98
CA ALA A 223 5.01 4.41 11.03
C ALA A 223 3.68 4.78 11.68
N VAL A 224 3.69 4.98 12.99
CA VAL A 224 2.56 5.49 13.77
C VAL A 224 2.82 6.96 14.11
N LYS A 225 1.86 7.83 13.80
CA LYS A 225 1.91 9.27 14.08
C LYS A 225 1.74 9.54 15.57
N LEU A 226 2.64 10.32 16.19
CA LEU A 226 2.68 10.59 17.63
C LEU A 226 2.06 11.92 18.06
N PHE A 227 1.68 12.79 17.13
CA PHE A 227 1.20 14.16 17.36
C PHE A 227 -0.21 14.43 16.82
#